data_dd3af326493f8a0448f003b8620d4250
#
_entry.id   dd3af326493f8a0448f003b8620d4250
#
_cell.length_a   1.000
_cell.length_b   1.000
_cell.length_c   1.000
_cell.angle_alpha   90.00
_cell.angle_beta   90.00
_cell.angle_gamma   90.00
#
_symmetry.space_group_name_H-M   'P 1'
#
loop_
_entity.id
_entity.type
_entity.pdbx_description
1 polymer ?
#
loop_
_entity_poly.entity_id
_entity_poly.type
_entity_poly.pdbx_seq_one_letter_code
_entity_poly.pdbx_strand_id
1 'polypeptide(L)'
;MKYEFGAEKPEQFRQYWPGQYDFFSYMEYACAIPQPLFAITTRKADGKPTSTSTPGAAFRGDKGGFFAILAGLCQHTHTYENLRRDGAFCVNFLSKRYYDALIRTVEHNGPAEDEFAVGGFIEETARTVAVPRIAERFLTLECKCERIEDLSGEGLTAMVIGRVATWRWPRIMRKASRIKNIRGTVFSISFTRLRI
;
A
#
# COMPACT_ATOMS: atom_id res chain seq x y z
N MET A 1 -29.31 13.63 7.89
CA MET A 1 -28.56 14.40 8.92
C MET A 1 -27.11 14.37 8.51
N LYS A 2 -26.41 15.50 8.57
CA LYS A 2 -24.96 15.60 8.28
C LYS A 2 -24.26 15.99 9.57
N TYR A 3 -23.06 15.44 9.79
CA TYR A 3 -22.21 15.79 10.91
C TYR A 3 -21.00 16.56 10.39
N GLU A 4 -20.59 17.58 11.10
CA GLU A 4 -19.39 18.36 10.82
C GLU A 4 -18.37 18.09 11.94
N PHE A 5 -17.13 17.82 11.54
CA PHE A 5 -16.03 17.55 12.46
C PHE A 5 -14.90 18.54 12.19
N GLY A 6 -14.34 19.08 13.25
CA GLY A 6 -13.15 19.95 13.19
C GLY A 6 -11.85 19.17 13.43
N ALA A 7 -10.80 19.93 13.75
CA ALA A 7 -9.50 19.35 14.08
C ALA A 7 -9.49 18.60 15.42
N GLU A 8 -10.42 18.92 16.31
CA GLU A 8 -10.54 18.28 17.62
C GLU A 8 -11.27 16.94 17.50
N LYS A 9 -10.72 15.92 18.14
CA LYS A 9 -11.35 14.59 18.18
C LYS A 9 -12.65 14.65 18.99
N PRO A 10 -13.81 14.25 18.41
CA PRO A 10 -15.06 14.16 19.14
C PRO A 10 -14.99 13.13 20.27
N GLU A 11 -15.61 13.41 21.43
CA GLU A 11 -15.58 12.54 22.62
C GLU A 11 -16.11 11.13 22.38
N GLN A 12 -17.08 10.98 21.45
CA GLN A 12 -17.66 9.69 21.11
C GLN A 12 -16.74 8.78 20.27
N PHE A 13 -15.61 9.28 19.76
CA PHE A 13 -14.66 8.47 19.02
C PHE A 13 -13.77 7.67 19.98
N ARG A 14 -14.00 6.36 20.00
CA ARG A 14 -13.24 5.43 20.82
C ARG A 14 -12.05 4.89 20.04
N GLN A 15 -10.97 4.64 20.75
CA GLN A 15 -9.86 3.87 20.22
C GLN A 15 -10.24 2.38 20.15
N TYR A 16 -9.81 1.71 19.07
CA TYR A 16 -9.93 0.26 18.94
C TYR A 16 -8.78 -0.47 19.62
N TRP A 17 -7.61 0.19 19.72
CA TRP A 17 -6.45 -0.27 20.47
C TRP A 17 -5.73 0.94 21.08
N PRO A 18 -4.97 0.73 22.17
CA PRO A 18 -4.21 1.82 22.80
C PRO A 18 -3.21 2.46 21.85
N GLY A 19 -3.17 3.79 21.80
CA GLY A 19 -2.24 4.53 20.93
C GLY A 19 -2.65 4.63 19.45
N GLN A 20 -3.85 4.19 19.09
CA GLN A 20 -4.32 4.24 17.70
C GLN A 20 -4.19 5.64 17.10
N TYR A 21 -4.55 6.68 17.83
CA TYR A 21 -4.53 8.06 17.35
C TYR A 21 -3.18 8.75 17.55
N ASP A 22 -2.18 8.03 18.01
CA ASP A 22 -0.79 8.50 17.99
C ASP A 22 -0.18 8.37 16.58
N PHE A 23 -0.73 7.43 15.77
CA PHE A 23 -0.30 7.16 14.40
C PHE A 23 -1.33 7.52 13.33
N PHE A 24 -2.62 7.41 13.65
CA PHE A 24 -3.70 7.60 12.69
C PHE A 24 -4.61 8.75 13.11
N SER A 25 -4.99 9.59 12.16
CA SER A 25 -6.01 10.59 12.41
C SER A 25 -7.38 9.93 12.65
N TYR A 26 -8.12 10.39 13.65
CA TYR A 26 -9.50 9.95 13.83
C TYR A 26 -10.37 10.25 12.60
N MET A 27 -9.99 11.22 11.77
CA MET A 27 -10.71 11.58 10.54
C MET A 27 -10.70 10.45 9.51
N GLU A 28 -9.67 9.61 9.47
CA GLU A 28 -9.61 8.43 8.58
C GLU A 28 -10.73 7.44 8.91
N TYR A 29 -11.08 7.33 10.19
CA TYR A 29 -12.14 6.45 10.67
C TYR A 29 -13.52 7.10 10.62
N ALA A 30 -13.59 8.42 10.86
CA ALA A 30 -14.84 9.17 10.86
C ALA A 30 -15.38 9.38 9.44
N CYS A 31 -14.52 9.79 8.53
CA CYS A 31 -14.91 10.17 7.17
C CYS A 31 -14.92 9.00 6.20
N ALA A 32 -14.30 7.88 6.56
CA ALA A 32 -14.20 6.67 5.72
C ALA A 32 -13.82 6.99 4.27
N ILE A 33 -12.79 7.84 4.09
CA ILE A 33 -12.34 8.26 2.76
C ILE A 33 -11.94 7.02 1.96
N PRO A 34 -12.56 6.77 0.80
CA PRO A 34 -12.25 5.60 0.00
C PRO A 34 -10.80 5.63 -0.50
N GLN A 35 -10.06 4.56 -0.25
CA GLN A 35 -8.70 4.40 -0.71
C GLN A 35 -8.57 3.09 -1.49
N PRO A 36 -7.78 3.06 -2.58
CA PRO A 36 -7.48 1.80 -3.26
C PRO A 36 -6.61 0.92 -2.35
N LEU A 37 -6.98 -0.35 -2.22
CA LEU A 37 -6.18 -1.33 -1.49
C LEU A 37 -5.20 -1.99 -2.44
N PHE A 38 -3.93 -2.00 -2.05
CA PHE A 38 -2.84 -2.68 -2.77
C PHE A 38 -1.80 -3.17 -1.77
N ALA A 39 -0.93 -4.07 -2.22
CA ALA A 39 0.19 -4.56 -1.43
C ALA A 39 1.49 -3.87 -1.86
N ILE A 40 2.23 -3.34 -0.91
CA ILE A 40 3.61 -2.90 -1.09
C ILE A 40 4.51 -4.08 -0.74
N THR A 41 5.38 -4.46 -1.66
CA THR A 41 6.38 -5.49 -1.39
C THR A 41 7.79 -4.91 -1.36
N THR A 42 8.53 -5.34 -0.36
CA THR A 42 9.95 -5.04 -0.15
C THR A 42 10.68 -6.33 0.27
N ARG A 43 11.93 -6.25 0.69
CA ARG A 43 12.70 -7.38 1.17
C ARG A 43 13.34 -7.06 2.51
N LYS A 44 13.21 -7.93 3.49
CA LYS A 44 13.87 -7.80 4.79
C LYS A 44 15.38 -7.98 4.65
N ALA A 45 16.14 -7.57 5.65
CA ALA A 45 17.61 -7.72 5.66
C ALA A 45 18.07 -9.18 5.61
N ASP A 46 17.27 -10.10 6.14
CA ASP A 46 17.51 -11.54 6.09
C ASP A 46 17.10 -12.20 4.74
N GLY A 47 16.65 -11.40 3.78
CA GLY A 47 16.24 -11.84 2.46
C GLY A 47 14.77 -12.26 2.34
N LYS A 48 14.00 -12.33 3.42
CA LYS A 48 12.57 -12.67 3.35
C LYS A 48 11.75 -11.59 2.67
N PRO A 49 10.76 -11.95 1.85
CA PRO A 49 9.86 -11.00 1.23
C PRO A 49 8.86 -10.43 2.24
N THR A 50 8.49 -9.17 2.07
CA THR A 50 7.41 -8.54 2.84
C THR A 50 6.24 -8.17 1.94
N SER A 51 5.05 -8.13 2.53
CA SER A 51 3.82 -7.68 1.88
C SER A 51 2.98 -6.88 2.86
N THR A 52 3.03 -5.56 2.74
CA THR A 52 2.25 -4.65 3.57
C THR A 52 1.08 -4.08 2.79
N SER A 53 -0.10 -4.12 3.38
CA SER A 53 -1.26 -3.40 2.86
C SER A 53 -1.19 -1.94 3.30
N THR A 54 -1.17 -1.01 2.35
CA THR A 54 -1.11 0.42 2.66
C THR A 54 -2.30 1.13 2.01
N PRO A 55 -3.14 1.80 2.79
CA PRO A 55 -4.08 2.77 2.26
C PRO A 55 -3.35 4.09 1.94
N GLY A 56 -3.88 4.86 0.99
CA GLY A 56 -3.39 6.19 0.69
C GLY A 56 -2.20 6.22 -0.28
N ALA A 57 -2.52 6.18 -1.56
CA ALA A 57 -1.55 6.46 -2.61
C ALA A 57 -2.15 7.27 -3.74
N ALA A 58 -1.31 8.08 -4.37
CA ALA A 58 -1.61 8.73 -5.64
C ALA A 58 -0.70 8.17 -6.74
N PHE A 59 -1.28 7.95 -7.92
CA PHE A 59 -0.55 7.49 -9.09
C PHE A 59 -0.66 8.57 -10.16
N ARG A 60 0.45 9.25 -10.46
CA ARG A 60 0.48 10.41 -11.33
C ARG A 60 1.71 10.40 -12.22
N GLY A 61 1.58 11.00 -13.39
CA GLY A 61 2.70 11.15 -14.32
C GLY A 61 2.47 12.25 -15.33
N ASP A 62 3.59 12.65 -15.91
CA ASP A 62 3.67 13.58 -17.03
C ASP A 62 4.80 13.17 -17.98
N LYS A 63 5.31 14.10 -18.81
CA LYS A 63 6.44 13.83 -19.70
C LYS A 63 7.75 13.48 -18.96
N GLY A 64 7.89 13.88 -17.67
CA GLY A 64 9.06 13.61 -16.85
C GLY A 64 9.08 12.23 -16.23
N GLY A 65 7.96 11.51 -16.20
CA GLY A 65 7.86 10.18 -15.64
C GLY A 65 6.51 9.85 -15.03
N PHE A 66 6.40 8.64 -14.48
CA PHE A 66 5.22 8.19 -13.76
C PHE A 66 5.60 7.80 -12.33
N PHE A 67 4.81 8.21 -11.36
CA PHE A 67 5.13 8.10 -9.94
C PHE A 67 4.03 7.38 -9.17
N ALA A 68 4.46 6.57 -8.20
CA ALA A 68 3.65 6.09 -7.11
C ALA A 68 4.01 6.91 -5.86
N ILE A 69 3.03 7.61 -5.31
CA ILE A 69 3.19 8.46 -4.13
C ILE A 69 2.45 7.78 -3.00
N LEU A 70 3.18 7.19 -2.06
CA LEU A 70 2.62 6.58 -0.86
C LEU A 70 2.53 7.66 0.21
N ALA A 71 1.35 7.87 0.77
CA ALA A 71 1.13 8.80 1.86
C ALA A 71 0.90 8.05 3.17
N GLY A 72 1.50 8.50 4.27
CA GLY A 72 1.26 7.94 5.59
C GLY A 72 1.90 6.56 5.84
N LEU A 73 3.05 6.27 5.22
CA LEU A 73 3.81 5.07 5.57
C LEU A 73 4.42 5.25 6.96
N CYS A 74 4.03 4.39 7.91
CA CYS A 74 4.54 4.45 9.28
C CYS A 74 6.04 4.17 9.34
N GLN A 75 6.80 5.07 9.98
CA GLN A 75 8.27 5.03 9.98
C GLN A 75 8.85 3.92 10.87
N HIS A 76 8.07 3.35 11.79
CA HIS A 76 8.47 2.22 12.62
C HIS A 76 8.31 0.85 11.95
N THR A 77 7.87 0.79 10.68
CA THR A 77 7.59 -0.46 9.98
C THR A 77 8.81 -1.00 9.21
N HIS A 78 8.88 -2.32 9.08
CA HIS A 78 9.90 -2.98 8.26
C HIS A 78 9.88 -2.48 6.80
N THR A 79 8.71 -2.18 6.27
CA THR A 79 8.56 -1.63 4.92
C THR A 79 9.30 -0.31 4.77
N TYR A 80 9.19 0.57 5.76
CA TYR A 80 9.91 1.84 5.76
C TYR A 80 11.43 1.65 5.84
N GLU A 81 11.90 0.80 6.75
CA GLU A 81 13.33 0.48 6.89
C GLU A 81 13.90 -0.13 5.61
N ASN A 82 13.19 -1.10 5.03
CA ASN A 82 13.58 -1.73 3.78
C ASN A 82 13.66 -0.73 2.62
N LEU A 83 12.66 0.17 2.51
CA LEU A 83 12.65 1.22 1.51
C LEU A 83 13.84 2.17 1.65
N ARG A 84 14.20 2.54 2.86
CA ARG A 84 15.36 3.38 3.12
C ARG A 84 16.68 2.69 2.77
N ARG A 85 16.79 1.40 3.05
CA ARG A 85 17.97 0.59 2.77
C ARG A 85 18.16 0.31 1.28
N ASP A 86 17.09 -0.16 0.61
CA ASP A 86 17.16 -0.74 -0.73
C ASP A 86 16.77 0.25 -1.83
N GLY A 87 16.09 1.33 -1.49
CA GLY A 87 15.63 2.34 -2.44
C GLY A 87 14.65 1.81 -3.49
N ALA A 88 13.92 0.73 -3.20
CA ALA A 88 13.04 0.08 -4.16
C ALA A 88 11.82 -0.58 -3.50
N PHE A 89 10.71 -0.63 -4.23
CA PHE A 89 9.49 -1.34 -3.84
C PHE A 89 8.64 -1.72 -5.05
N CYS A 90 7.74 -2.68 -4.88
CA CYS A 90 6.69 -2.92 -5.86
C CYS A 90 5.31 -2.61 -5.27
N VAL A 91 4.44 -2.04 -6.10
CA VAL A 91 3.02 -1.88 -5.79
C VAL A 91 2.26 -2.95 -6.54
N ASN A 92 1.59 -3.85 -5.82
CA ASN A 92 0.87 -4.97 -6.38
C ASN A 92 -0.64 -4.79 -6.17
N PHE A 93 -1.39 -4.71 -7.26
CA PHE A 93 -2.84 -4.64 -7.21
C PHE A 93 -3.42 -6.05 -7.32
N LEU A 94 -4.16 -6.43 -6.29
CA LEU A 94 -4.75 -7.75 -6.15
C LEU A 94 -6.28 -7.69 -6.32
N SER A 95 -6.85 -8.78 -6.80
CA SER A 95 -8.31 -8.87 -6.84
C SER A 95 -8.89 -9.10 -5.44
N LYS A 96 -10.18 -8.76 -5.24
CA LYS A 96 -10.88 -8.87 -3.96
C LYS A 96 -10.75 -10.25 -3.29
N ARG A 97 -10.59 -11.32 -4.06
CA ARG A 97 -10.44 -12.69 -3.53
C ARG A 97 -9.22 -12.88 -2.63
N TYR A 98 -8.24 -11.98 -2.72
CA TYR A 98 -7.01 -12.02 -1.89
C TYR A 98 -7.08 -11.09 -0.68
N TYR A 99 -8.24 -10.52 -0.39
CA TYR A 99 -8.41 -9.61 0.74
C TYR A 99 -8.00 -10.26 2.07
N ASP A 100 -8.51 -11.45 2.36
CA ASP A 100 -8.20 -12.16 3.61
C ASP A 100 -6.71 -12.56 3.68
N ALA A 101 -6.09 -12.85 2.54
CA ALA A 101 -4.66 -13.10 2.46
C ALA A 101 -3.84 -11.86 2.84
N LEU A 102 -4.25 -10.68 2.35
CA LEU A 102 -3.62 -9.41 2.73
C LEU A 102 -3.82 -9.09 4.22
N ILE A 103 -4.99 -9.37 4.78
CA ILE A 103 -5.21 -9.16 6.21
C ILE A 103 -4.27 -10.04 7.04
N ARG A 104 -4.11 -11.32 6.69
CA ARG A 104 -3.16 -12.20 7.38
C ARG A 104 -1.73 -11.65 7.36
N THR A 105 -1.27 -11.06 6.26
CA THR A 105 0.09 -10.47 6.22
C THR A 105 0.24 -9.25 7.12
N VAL A 106 -0.84 -8.54 7.42
CA VAL A 106 -0.83 -7.43 8.38
C VAL A 106 -0.83 -7.94 9.82
N GLU A 107 -1.62 -9.00 10.11
CA GLU A 107 -1.70 -9.59 11.45
C GLU A 107 -0.42 -10.34 11.84
N HIS A 108 0.33 -10.86 10.87
CA HIS A 108 1.55 -11.64 11.04
C HIS A 108 2.72 -10.99 10.31
N ASN A 109 3.13 -9.83 10.78
CA ASN A 109 4.20 -9.03 10.18
C ASN A 109 5.44 -8.90 11.08
N GLY A 110 5.66 -9.84 11.99
CA GLY A 110 6.83 -9.84 12.87
C GLY A 110 8.18 -9.86 12.12
N PRO A 111 9.28 -9.48 12.80
CA PRO A 111 10.61 -9.42 12.15
C PRO A 111 11.06 -10.75 11.53
N ALA A 112 10.71 -11.87 12.17
CA ALA A 112 11.08 -13.22 11.71
C ALA A 112 10.07 -13.86 10.75
N GLU A 113 8.94 -13.23 10.52
CA GLU A 113 7.85 -13.79 9.71
C GLU A 113 8.13 -13.68 8.21
N ASP A 114 7.73 -14.70 7.46
CA ASP A 114 7.64 -14.66 6.01
C ASP A 114 6.20 -14.30 5.60
N GLU A 115 5.98 -13.03 5.31
CA GLU A 115 4.65 -12.50 5.01
C GLU A 115 4.07 -13.09 3.71
N PHE A 116 4.92 -13.53 2.76
CA PHE A 116 4.44 -14.22 1.57
C PHE A 116 3.91 -15.62 1.91
N ALA A 117 4.63 -16.36 2.74
CA ALA A 117 4.18 -17.67 3.20
C ALA A 117 2.88 -17.56 4.01
N VAL A 118 2.78 -16.58 4.91
CA VAL A 118 1.57 -16.31 5.71
C VAL A 118 0.38 -15.94 4.83
N GLY A 119 0.58 -15.08 3.83
CA GLY A 119 -0.46 -14.69 2.88
C GLY A 119 -0.82 -15.80 1.90
N GLY A 120 0.05 -16.80 1.73
CA GLY A 120 -0.06 -17.81 0.68
C GLY A 120 0.22 -17.23 -0.70
N PHE A 121 1.11 -16.25 -0.78
CA PHE A 121 1.51 -15.60 -2.03
C PHE A 121 2.73 -16.31 -2.64
N ILE A 122 2.77 -16.33 -3.96
CA ILE A 122 3.92 -16.82 -4.72
C ILE A 122 4.82 -15.64 -5.06
N GLU A 123 6.09 -15.76 -4.69
CA GLU A 123 7.10 -14.78 -5.06
C GLU A 123 7.41 -14.85 -6.56
N GLU A 124 7.38 -13.69 -7.23
CA GLU A 124 7.85 -13.55 -8.61
C GLU A 124 8.93 -12.48 -8.66
N THR A 125 10.03 -12.78 -9.35
CA THR A 125 11.14 -11.84 -9.54
C THR A 125 10.70 -10.61 -10.33
N ALA A 126 11.01 -9.43 -9.82
CA ALA A 126 10.82 -8.19 -10.56
C ALA A 126 11.86 -8.04 -11.67
N ARG A 127 11.57 -7.20 -12.65
CA ARG A 127 12.42 -7.02 -13.82
C ARG A 127 13.48 -5.94 -13.62
N THR A 128 13.15 -4.89 -12.91
CA THR A 128 13.97 -3.66 -12.84
C THR A 128 14.39 -3.28 -11.42
N VAL A 129 13.90 -3.99 -10.42
CA VAL A 129 14.21 -3.77 -9.00
C VAL A 129 14.49 -5.11 -8.31
N ALA A 130 15.27 -5.09 -7.23
CA ALA A 130 15.67 -6.29 -6.51
C ALA A 130 14.64 -6.79 -5.47
N VAL A 131 13.43 -6.24 -5.48
CA VAL A 131 12.35 -6.60 -4.55
C VAL A 131 11.31 -7.48 -5.25
N PRO A 132 10.60 -8.36 -4.53
CA PRO A 132 9.69 -9.31 -5.16
C PRO A 132 8.39 -8.68 -5.61
N ARG A 133 7.72 -9.36 -6.56
CA ARG A 133 6.33 -9.15 -6.93
C ARG A 133 5.48 -10.29 -6.42
N ILE A 134 4.21 -10.04 -6.20
CA ILE A 134 3.21 -11.08 -5.92
C ILE A 134 2.74 -11.66 -7.25
N ALA A 135 2.85 -12.97 -7.46
CA ALA A 135 2.47 -13.61 -8.72
C ALA A 135 0.97 -13.47 -9.05
N GLU A 136 0.12 -13.45 -8.03
CA GLU A 136 -1.35 -13.39 -8.11
C GLU A 136 -1.92 -12.01 -8.47
N ARG A 137 -1.07 -10.97 -8.55
CA ARG A 137 -1.51 -9.62 -8.91
C ARG A 137 -2.05 -9.54 -10.34
N PHE A 138 -2.96 -8.62 -10.58
CA PHE A 138 -3.36 -8.26 -11.94
C PHE A 138 -2.58 -7.07 -12.51
N LEU A 139 -1.95 -6.25 -11.66
CA LEU A 139 -1.09 -5.15 -12.06
C LEU A 139 0.03 -5.00 -11.04
N THR A 140 1.26 -4.77 -11.51
CA THR A 140 2.39 -4.36 -10.67
C THR A 140 3.05 -3.12 -11.24
N LEU A 141 3.45 -2.24 -10.34
CA LEU A 141 4.36 -1.13 -10.59
C LEU A 141 5.68 -1.41 -9.87
N GLU A 142 6.78 -1.47 -10.60
CA GLU A 142 8.13 -1.59 -10.03
C GLU A 142 8.69 -0.18 -9.85
N CYS A 143 8.99 0.20 -8.62
CA CYS A 143 9.32 1.57 -8.25
C CYS A 143 10.73 1.67 -7.68
N LYS A 144 11.46 2.70 -8.14
CA LYS A 144 12.68 3.18 -7.49
C LYS A 144 12.31 4.37 -6.61
N CYS A 145 12.68 4.32 -5.34
CA CYS A 145 12.42 5.40 -4.40
C CYS A 145 13.27 6.62 -4.78
N GLU A 146 12.64 7.76 -4.95
CA GLU A 146 13.32 9.03 -5.22
C GLU A 146 13.38 9.94 -4.01
N ARG A 147 12.30 9.94 -3.21
CA ARG A 147 12.19 10.81 -2.04
C ARG A 147 11.42 10.13 -0.94
N ILE A 148 11.87 10.35 0.28
CA ILE A 148 11.14 10.01 1.51
C ILE A 148 11.12 11.28 2.35
N GLU A 149 9.93 11.74 2.71
CA GLU A 149 9.71 12.95 3.49
C GLU A 149 8.90 12.62 4.73
N ASP A 150 9.33 13.09 5.87
CA ASP A 150 8.57 13.00 7.11
C ASP A 150 7.36 13.93 7.02
N LEU A 151 6.15 13.37 7.03
CA LEU A 151 4.91 14.14 6.98
C LEU A 151 4.54 14.76 8.32
N SER A 152 4.85 14.06 9.39
CA SER A 152 4.50 14.50 10.75
C SER A 152 5.45 15.56 11.29
N GLY A 153 6.71 15.57 10.83
CA GLY A 153 7.80 16.31 11.46
C GLY A 153 8.27 15.70 12.79
N GLU A 154 7.71 14.54 13.18
CA GLU A 154 7.94 13.84 14.44
C GLU A 154 8.42 12.40 14.24
N GLY A 155 8.70 12.00 13.02
CA GLY A 155 9.14 10.64 12.70
C GLY A 155 8.03 9.57 12.76
N LEU A 156 6.76 9.95 12.73
CA LEU A 156 5.64 9.01 12.81
C LEU A 156 5.28 8.42 11.46
N THR A 157 5.03 9.27 10.48
CA THR A 157 4.63 8.88 9.13
C THR A 157 5.45 9.60 8.06
N ALA A 158 5.67 8.93 6.96
CA ALA A 158 6.42 9.46 5.83
C ALA A 158 5.61 9.41 4.53
N MET A 159 5.87 10.39 3.67
CA MET A 159 5.53 10.32 2.25
C MET A 159 6.68 9.72 1.48
N VAL A 160 6.39 8.71 0.66
CA VAL A 160 7.38 8.06 -0.21
C VAL A 160 7.02 8.31 -1.66
N ILE A 161 7.94 8.88 -2.42
CA ILE A 161 7.79 9.10 -3.86
C ILE A 161 8.69 8.10 -4.60
N GLY A 162 8.05 7.17 -5.30
CA GLY A 162 8.74 6.19 -6.14
C GLY A 162 8.49 6.45 -7.61
N ARG A 163 9.57 6.55 -8.40
CA ARG A 163 9.47 6.57 -9.87
C ARG A 163 9.19 5.16 -10.37
N VAL A 164 8.13 5.00 -11.15
CA VAL A 164 7.78 3.73 -11.77
C VAL A 164 8.75 3.46 -12.94
N ALA A 165 9.62 2.48 -12.74
CA ALA A 165 10.57 2.05 -13.76
C ALA A 165 9.95 1.07 -14.77
N THR A 166 9.03 0.23 -14.31
CA THR A 166 8.33 -0.76 -15.13
C THR A 166 6.95 -1.03 -14.55
N TRP A 167 5.98 -1.27 -15.42
CA TRP A 167 4.68 -1.83 -15.02
C TRP A 167 4.38 -3.09 -15.83
N ARG A 168 3.73 -4.05 -15.18
CA ARG A 168 3.29 -5.28 -15.81
C ARG A 168 1.78 -5.43 -15.70
N TRP A 169 1.16 -5.62 -16.85
CA TRP A 169 -0.28 -5.78 -17.01
C TRP A 169 -0.60 -7.12 -17.68
N PRO A 170 -1.65 -7.85 -17.28
CA PRO A 170 -2.06 -9.08 -17.94
C PRO A 170 -2.37 -8.85 -19.43
N ARG A 171 -2.01 -9.82 -20.26
CA ARG A 171 -2.20 -9.76 -21.71
C ARG A 171 -3.67 -9.48 -22.12
N ILE A 172 -4.61 -10.00 -21.33
CA ILE A 172 -6.06 -9.84 -21.55
C ILE A 172 -6.50 -8.36 -21.41
N MET A 173 -5.88 -7.60 -20.53
CA MET A 173 -6.19 -6.20 -20.29
C MET A 173 -5.65 -5.27 -21.41
N ARG A 174 -4.63 -5.71 -22.16
CA ARG A 174 -4.16 -5.00 -23.37
C ARG A 174 -5.23 -4.88 -24.43
N LYS A 175 -6.18 -5.81 -24.50
CA LYS A 175 -7.32 -5.74 -25.42
C LYS A 175 -8.38 -4.75 -24.92
N ALA A 176 -8.52 -4.57 -23.60
CA ALA A 176 -9.48 -3.65 -23.00
C ALA A 176 -9.12 -2.18 -23.24
N SER A 177 -7.83 -1.84 -23.41
CA SER A 177 -7.41 -0.46 -23.75
C SER A 177 -7.91 0.01 -25.12
N ARG A 178 -8.39 -0.89 -25.97
CA ARG A 178 -9.05 -0.58 -27.25
C ARG A 178 -10.56 -0.38 -27.13
N ILE A 179 -11.15 -0.68 -25.98
CA ILE A 179 -12.57 -0.47 -25.71
C ILE A 179 -12.73 0.95 -25.22
N LYS A 180 -13.31 1.82 -26.05
CA LYS A 180 -13.56 3.24 -25.76
C LYS A 180 -14.47 3.51 -24.54
N ASN A 181 -14.95 2.48 -23.85
CA ASN A 181 -15.83 2.58 -22.70
C ASN A 181 -15.44 1.55 -21.63
N ILE A 182 -14.41 1.85 -20.82
CA ILE A 182 -14.18 1.12 -19.58
C ILE A 182 -15.16 1.68 -18.53
N ARG A 183 -16.45 1.51 -18.72
CA ARG A 183 -17.45 1.58 -17.67
C ARG A 183 -17.50 0.19 -17.06
N GLY A 184 -16.82 -0.02 -15.93
CA GLY A 184 -16.94 -1.27 -15.18
C GLY A 184 -15.66 -2.01 -14.84
N THR A 185 -14.47 -1.44 -15.01
CA THR A 185 -13.27 -2.05 -14.47
C THR A 185 -13.20 -1.78 -12.98
N VAL A 186 -13.38 -2.85 -12.26
CA VAL A 186 -13.47 -3.05 -10.83
C VAL A 186 -12.43 -2.22 -10.07
N PHE A 187 -12.83 -1.07 -9.58
CA PHE A 187 -12.19 -0.48 -8.41
C PHE A 187 -12.78 -1.18 -7.18
N SER A 188 -12.04 -2.09 -6.59
CA SER A 188 -12.39 -2.61 -5.30
C SER A 188 -12.18 -1.49 -4.28
N ILE A 189 -13.23 -0.76 -3.99
CA ILE A 189 -13.26 0.18 -2.86
C ILE A 189 -13.49 -0.70 -1.63
N SER A 190 -12.43 -0.98 -0.90
CA SER A 190 -12.53 -1.67 0.37
C SER A 190 -12.74 -0.64 1.47
N PHE A 191 -13.95 -0.62 2.04
CA PHE A 191 -14.16 0.02 3.33
C PHE A 191 -13.51 -0.87 4.38
N THR A 192 -12.34 -0.48 4.83
CA THR A 192 -11.61 -1.23 5.84
C THR A 192 -12.28 -1.01 7.20
N ARG A 193 -13.27 -1.83 7.55
CA ARG A 193 -13.52 -2.15 8.94
C ARG A 193 -12.44 -3.15 9.34
N LEU A 194 -11.26 -2.66 9.66
CA LEU A 194 -10.29 -3.44 10.39
C LEU A 194 -10.86 -3.67 11.80
N ARG A 195 -11.46 -4.83 12.02
CA ARG A 195 -11.49 -5.42 13.36
C ARG A 195 -10.11 -6.04 13.55
N ILE A 196 -9.28 -5.35 14.29
CA ILE A 196 -8.10 -5.94 14.93
C ILE A 196 -8.52 -6.38 16.31
#